data_b416d051107ffa0aac4cf82ebb140366
#
_entry.id   b416d051107ffa0aac4cf82ebb140366
#
_cell.length_a   1.000
_cell.length_b   1.000
_cell.length_c   1.000
_cell.angle_alpha   90.00
_cell.angle_beta   90.00
_cell.angle_gamma   90.00
#
_symmetry.space_group_name_H-M   'P 1'
#
loop_
_entity.id
_entity.type
_entity.pdbx_description
1 polymer ?
#
loop_
_entity_poly.entity_id
_entity_poly.type
_entity_poly.pdbx_seq_one_letter_code
_entity_poly.pdbx_strand_id
1 'polypeptide(L)'
;MVLYPHWHKIISYKIQLIDMRVVVVGSGNVAESLAQAIAEVEGLELVQVYARNEERGRKVAALAHTEWSNSELAEADLYLISVSDNAVAECAEKLHVAENAVVAHTAGCCPIDALAPHHNRAVFYPFQTFSVGRKVDFRKGYIFLEGATPHALKVVEEVAHRLTSKVEMADSARRAVIHLSGVFACNFANAMYANAA
;
A
#
# COMPACT_ATOMS: atom_id res chain seq x y z
N MET A 1 22.03 -54.59 22.57
CA MET A 1 22.40 -53.14 22.65
C MET A 1 22.48 -52.66 21.23
N VAL A 2 21.35 -52.13 20.71
CA VAL A 2 21.22 -51.66 19.32
C VAL A 2 21.25 -50.15 19.39
N LEU A 3 22.32 -49.58 18.87
CA LEU A 3 22.53 -48.15 18.72
C LEU A 3 21.69 -47.66 17.54
N TYR A 4 20.76 -46.76 17.80
CA TYR A 4 20.06 -46.00 16.74
C TYR A 4 20.89 -44.76 16.40
N PRO A 5 21.40 -44.64 15.16
CA PRO A 5 22.08 -43.45 14.72
C PRO A 5 21.10 -42.49 14.04
N HIS A 6 21.14 -41.23 14.44
CA HIS A 6 20.87 -40.03 13.66
C HIS A 6 19.43 -39.69 13.25
N TRP A 7 18.64 -39.26 14.23
CA TRP A 7 17.45 -38.44 13.95
C TRP A 7 17.71 -36.92 14.08
N HIS A 8 18.93 -36.45 13.82
CA HIS A 8 19.29 -35.01 13.84
C HIS A 8 19.49 -34.41 12.44
N LYS A 9 18.64 -34.79 11.50
CA LYS A 9 18.38 -33.97 10.30
C LYS A 9 16.88 -33.82 10.18
N ILE A 10 16.25 -33.14 11.13
CA ILE A 10 15.03 -32.42 10.87
C ILE A 10 15.48 -31.31 9.93
N ILE A 11 15.30 -31.58 8.65
CA ILE A 11 15.40 -30.62 7.56
C ILE A 11 14.46 -29.50 7.98
N SER A 12 15.04 -28.40 8.44
CA SER A 12 14.36 -27.12 8.51
C SER A 12 14.05 -26.75 7.06
N TYR A 13 12.95 -27.28 6.53
CA TYR A 13 12.29 -26.65 5.40
C TYR A 13 11.84 -25.30 5.94
N LYS A 14 12.68 -24.30 5.84
CA LYS A 14 12.22 -22.94 5.67
C LYS A 14 11.34 -23.02 4.45
N ILE A 15 10.01 -23.16 4.65
CA ILE A 15 9.05 -22.84 3.62
C ILE A 15 9.44 -21.40 3.30
N GLN A 16 10.09 -21.21 2.18
CA GLN A 16 10.37 -19.90 1.63
C GLN A 16 8.98 -19.38 1.29
N LEU A 17 8.38 -18.68 2.27
CA LEU A 17 7.18 -17.89 2.01
C LEU A 17 7.60 -17.01 0.86
N ILE A 18 7.00 -17.21 -0.31
CA ILE A 18 7.21 -16.35 -1.46
C ILE A 18 6.71 -14.99 -0.98
N ASP A 19 7.63 -14.06 -0.80
CA ASP A 19 7.28 -12.71 -0.36
C ASP A 19 6.38 -12.08 -1.43
N MET A 20 5.26 -11.50 -0.98
CA MET A 20 4.37 -10.77 -1.89
C MET A 20 5.10 -9.52 -2.37
N ARG A 21 5.27 -9.41 -3.68
CA ARG A 21 5.99 -8.32 -4.34
C ARG A 21 5.09 -7.12 -4.51
N VAL A 22 5.51 -5.97 -4.00
CA VAL A 22 4.72 -4.73 -4.01
C VAL A 22 5.50 -3.61 -4.70
N VAL A 23 4.82 -2.88 -5.55
CA VAL A 23 5.29 -1.61 -6.12
C VAL A 23 4.44 -0.47 -5.54
N VAL A 24 5.09 0.57 -5.02
CA VAL A 24 4.41 1.81 -4.64
C VAL A 24 4.52 2.81 -5.79
N VAL A 25 3.36 3.23 -6.31
CA VAL A 25 3.26 4.18 -7.42
C VAL A 25 2.94 5.56 -6.88
N GLY A 26 3.92 6.45 -6.88
CA GLY A 26 3.86 7.79 -6.33
C GLY A 26 5.01 8.12 -5.39
N SER A 27 5.11 9.38 -4.98
CA SER A 27 6.16 9.87 -4.07
C SER A 27 5.64 10.93 -3.08
N GLY A 28 4.33 10.92 -2.81
CA GLY A 28 3.68 11.75 -1.79
C GLY A 28 3.89 11.20 -0.38
N ASN A 29 3.33 11.87 0.63
CA ASN A 29 3.50 11.47 2.04
C ASN A 29 2.90 10.07 2.32
N VAL A 30 1.78 9.70 1.65
CA VAL A 30 1.18 8.37 1.75
C VAL A 30 2.11 7.33 1.14
N ALA A 31 2.64 7.60 -0.07
CA ALA A 31 3.61 6.72 -0.74
C ALA A 31 4.87 6.50 0.10
N GLU A 32 5.45 7.59 0.66
CA GLU A 32 6.63 7.51 1.54
C GLU A 32 6.36 6.63 2.76
N SER A 33 5.21 6.83 3.43
CA SER A 33 4.86 6.06 4.63
C SER A 33 4.58 4.59 4.34
N LEU A 34 3.88 4.29 3.23
CA LEU A 34 3.60 2.91 2.81
C LEU A 34 4.87 2.19 2.38
N ALA A 35 5.73 2.85 1.59
CA ALA A 35 6.99 2.25 1.13
C ALA A 35 7.87 1.84 2.32
N GLN A 36 8.04 2.71 3.32
CA GLN A 36 8.79 2.39 4.52
C GLN A 36 8.15 1.25 5.33
N ALA A 37 6.82 1.29 5.50
CA ALA A 37 6.12 0.26 6.29
C ALA A 37 6.18 -1.12 5.62
N ILE A 38 6.00 -1.20 4.29
CA ILE A 38 6.06 -2.44 3.53
C ILE A 38 7.48 -3.04 3.58
N ALA A 39 8.51 -2.21 3.43
CA ALA A 39 9.91 -2.65 3.46
C ALA A 39 10.35 -3.24 4.82
N GLU A 40 9.64 -2.91 5.92
CA GLU A 40 9.97 -3.39 7.27
C GLU A 40 9.20 -4.64 7.70
N VAL A 41 8.27 -5.12 6.88
CA VAL A 41 7.37 -6.22 7.23
C VAL A 41 7.79 -7.54 6.58
N GLU A 42 7.98 -8.58 7.38
CA GLU A 42 8.31 -9.92 6.90
C GLU A 42 7.18 -10.48 6.00
N GLY A 43 7.59 -11.11 4.88
CA GLY A 43 6.68 -11.67 3.88
C GLY A 43 6.14 -10.66 2.88
N LEU A 44 6.63 -9.40 2.89
CA LEU A 44 6.43 -8.41 1.85
C LEU A 44 7.78 -8.00 1.26
N GLU A 45 7.85 -7.86 -0.05
CA GLU A 45 9.00 -7.32 -0.76
C GLU A 45 8.59 -6.02 -1.46
N LEU A 46 9.10 -4.88 -1.00
CA LEU A 46 8.97 -3.64 -1.75
C LEU A 46 9.99 -3.64 -2.88
N VAL A 47 9.56 -3.97 -4.09
CA VAL A 47 10.46 -4.11 -5.24
C VAL A 47 10.81 -2.78 -5.89
N GLN A 48 9.91 -1.78 -5.81
CA GLN A 48 10.16 -0.50 -6.48
C GLN A 48 9.27 0.63 -5.93
N VAL A 49 9.80 1.84 -5.97
CA VAL A 49 9.03 3.09 -5.97
C VAL A 49 8.98 3.62 -7.40
N TYR A 50 7.79 3.61 -8.02
CA TYR A 50 7.56 4.13 -9.37
C TYR A 50 6.98 5.53 -9.31
N ALA A 51 7.72 6.56 -9.70
CA ALA A 51 7.28 7.94 -9.52
C ALA A 51 7.85 8.90 -10.57
N ARG A 52 7.01 9.82 -11.09
CA ARG A 52 7.40 10.82 -12.10
C ARG A 52 8.42 11.82 -11.58
N ASN A 53 8.29 12.24 -10.32
CA ASN A 53 9.22 13.20 -9.72
C ASN A 53 10.45 12.45 -9.24
N GLU A 54 11.57 12.65 -9.94
CA GLU A 54 12.83 11.97 -9.68
C GLU A 54 13.39 12.25 -8.28
N GLU A 55 13.45 13.51 -7.87
CA GLU A 55 14.01 13.90 -6.58
C GLU A 55 13.27 13.24 -5.41
N ARG A 56 11.93 13.37 -5.40
CA ARG A 56 11.10 12.75 -4.36
C ARG A 56 11.06 11.24 -4.47
N GLY A 57 11.00 10.68 -5.68
CA GLY A 57 11.00 9.24 -5.91
C GLY A 57 12.26 8.58 -5.38
N ARG A 58 13.44 9.13 -5.72
CA ARG A 58 14.73 8.67 -5.19
C ARG A 58 14.82 8.77 -3.67
N LYS A 59 14.31 9.87 -3.10
CA LYS A 59 14.26 10.03 -1.64
C LYS A 59 13.42 8.94 -0.98
N VAL A 60 12.21 8.69 -1.48
CA VAL A 60 11.31 7.65 -0.94
C VAL A 60 11.94 6.27 -1.08
N ALA A 61 12.50 5.94 -2.24
CA ALA A 61 13.17 4.67 -2.47
C ALA A 61 14.37 4.46 -1.54
N ALA A 62 15.19 5.49 -1.33
CA ALA A 62 16.32 5.43 -0.40
C ALA A 62 15.86 5.18 1.06
N LEU A 63 14.78 5.83 1.50
CA LEU A 63 14.21 5.63 2.84
C LEU A 63 13.64 4.22 3.05
N ALA A 64 13.18 3.58 1.99
CA ALA A 64 12.61 2.24 2.00
C ALA A 64 13.61 1.15 1.51
N HIS A 65 14.88 1.51 1.28
CA HIS A 65 15.94 0.61 0.82
C HIS A 65 15.56 -0.19 -0.45
N THR A 66 14.92 0.48 -1.40
CA THR A 66 14.47 -0.11 -2.68
C THR A 66 14.93 0.73 -3.87
N GLU A 67 14.59 0.28 -5.07
CA GLU A 67 14.89 1.00 -6.31
C GLU A 67 13.82 2.03 -6.66
N TRP A 68 14.19 3.05 -7.42
CA TRP A 68 13.28 4.01 -8.03
C TRP A 68 13.36 3.94 -9.55
N SER A 69 12.20 4.11 -10.20
CA SER A 69 12.12 4.33 -11.65
C SER A 69 10.97 5.28 -11.99
N ASN A 70 11.04 5.91 -13.17
CA ASN A 70 9.96 6.66 -13.80
C ASN A 70 9.66 6.19 -15.23
N SER A 71 10.36 5.18 -15.71
CA SER A 71 10.28 4.67 -17.09
C SER A 71 9.96 3.18 -17.14
N GLU A 72 10.62 2.36 -16.34
CA GLU A 72 10.43 0.92 -16.29
C GLU A 72 9.70 0.52 -15.03
N LEU A 73 8.56 -0.14 -15.20
CA LEU A 73 7.74 -0.65 -14.11
C LEU A 73 8.16 -2.10 -13.79
N ALA A 74 8.57 -2.34 -12.55
CA ALA A 74 8.92 -3.69 -12.10
C ALA A 74 7.68 -4.59 -12.03
N GLU A 75 7.85 -5.89 -12.29
CA GLU A 75 6.81 -6.89 -12.09
C GLU A 75 6.54 -7.06 -10.59
N ALA A 76 5.25 -7.11 -10.21
CA ALA A 76 4.80 -7.28 -8.84
C ALA A 76 3.41 -7.91 -8.78
N ASP A 77 3.04 -8.40 -7.58
CA ASP A 77 1.71 -8.94 -7.30
C ASP A 77 0.70 -7.82 -7.00
N LEU A 78 1.18 -6.71 -6.40
CA LEU A 78 0.37 -5.57 -6.01
C LEU A 78 1.04 -4.25 -6.40
N TYR A 79 0.26 -3.37 -7.03
CA TYR A 79 0.64 -1.99 -7.34
C TYR A 79 -0.24 -1.03 -6.54
N LEU A 80 0.36 -0.27 -5.60
CA LEU A 80 -0.32 0.69 -4.75
C LEU A 80 -0.19 2.10 -5.32
N ILE A 81 -1.22 2.59 -6.00
CA ILE A 81 -1.28 3.95 -6.53
C ILE A 81 -1.54 4.94 -5.39
N SER A 82 -0.50 5.68 -5.02
CA SER A 82 -0.47 6.66 -3.94
C SER A 82 -0.13 8.04 -4.49
N VAL A 83 -0.93 8.50 -5.45
CA VAL A 83 -0.87 9.83 -6.07
C VAL A 83 -2.03 10.70 -5.57
N SER A 84 -2.15 11.95 -6.03
CA SER A 84 -3.32 12.78 -5.74
C SER A 84 -4.59 12.17 -6.35
N ASP A 85 -5.74 12.35 -5.69
CA ASP A 85 -7.02 11.74 -6.08
C ASP A 85 -7.37 12.00 -7.56
N ASN A 86 -7.12 13.22 -8.05
CA ASN A 86 -7.37 13.60 -9.45
C ASN A 86 -6.44 12.90 -10.47
N ALA A 87 -5.33 12.33 -10.01
CA ALA A 87 -4.37 11.66 -10.88
C ALA A 87 -4.50 10.13 -10.87
N VAL A 88 -5.38 9.56 -10.05
CA VAL A 88 -5.54 8.10 -9.92
C VAL A 88 -5.95 7.45 -11.23
N ALA A 89 -7.00 7.96 -11.89
CA ALA A 89 -7.51 7.38 -13.13
C ALA A 89 -6.47 7.47 -14.26
N GLU A 90 -5.86 8.64 -14.47
CA GLU A 90 -4.80 8.82 -15.47
C GLU A 90 -3.59 7.90 -15.19
N CYS A 91 -3.24 7.72 -13.92
CA CYS A 91 -2.17 6.83 -13.53
C CYS A 91 -2.52 5.37 -13.84
N ALA A 92 -3.74 4.94 -13.52
CA ALA A 92 -4.21 3.59 -13.79
C ALA A 92 -4.21 3.26 -15.29
N GLU A 93 -4.63 4.20 -16.16
CA GLU A 93 -4.62 4.03 -17.61
C GLU A 93 -3.20 3.79 -18.18
N LYS A 94 -2.20 4.37 -17.54
CA LYS A 94 -0.79 4.28 -17.98
C LYS A 94 -0.04 3.09 -17.42
N LEU A 95 -0.58 2.41 -16.42
CA LEU A 95 0.04 1.23 -15.84
C LEU A 95 -0.26 -0.01 -16.67
N HIS A 96 0.79 -0.64 -17.19
CA HIS A 96 0.69 -1.92 -17.88
C HIS A 96 1.25 -3.01 -16.98
N VAL A 97 0.36 -3.81 -16.40
CA VAL A 97 0.69 -4.86 -15.43
C VAL A 97 0.22 -6.22 -15.92
N ALA A 98 0.74 -7.29 -15.33
CA ALA A 98 0.30 -8.64 -15.63
C ALA A 98 -1.20 -8.82 -15.28
N GLU A 99 -1.91 -9.69 -16.01
CA GLU A 99 -3.36 -9.89 -15.85
C GLU A 99 -3.76 -10.36 -14.45
N ASN A 100 -2.91 -11.13 -13.80
CA ASN A 100 -3.12 -11.61 -12.43
C ASN A 100 -2.70 -10.61 -11.35
N ALA A 101 -1.98 -9.54 -11.69
CA ALA A 101 -1.57 -8.53 -10.73
C ALA A 101 -2.77 -7.70 -10.24
N VAL A 102 -2.66 -7.20 -9.01
CA VAL A 102 -3.67 -6.33 -8.41
C VAL A 102 -3.22 -4.88 -8.47
N VAL A 103 -4.10 -3.99 -8.93
CA VAL A 103 -3.89 -2.55 -8.89
C VAL A 103 -4.84 -1.95 -7.86
N ALA A 104 -4.29 -1.27 -6.86
CA ALA A 104 -5.08 -0.63 -5.82
C ALA A 104 -4.70 0.84 -5.66
N HIS A 105 -5.67 1.70 -5.31
CA HIS A 105 -5.39 3.07 -4.93
C HIS A 105 -5.56 3.31 -3.44
N THR A 106 -4.95 4.38 -2.93
CA THR A 106 -4.97 4.72 -1.50
C THR A 106 -5.85 5.94 -1.17
N ALA A 107 -6.64 6.41 -2.12
CA ALA A 107 -7.45 7.62 -2.01
C ALA A 107 -8.76 7.38 -1.23
N GLY A 108 -9.13 8.30 -0.35
CA GLY A 108 -10.36 8.20 0.46
C GLY A 108 -11.63 8.51 -0.31
N CYS A 109 -11.62 9.51 -1.21
CA CYS A 109 -12.79 9.95 -1.96
C CYS A 109 -12.87 9.40 -3.38
N CYS A 110 -11.82 8.73 -3.88
CA CYS A 110 -11.81 8.18 -5.22
C CYS A 110 -12.58 6.85 -5.27
N PRO A 111 -13.53 6.64 -6.21
CA PRO A 111 -14.21 5.36 -6.35
C PRO A 111 -13.28 4.29 -6.92
N ILE A 112 -13.56 3.02 -6.61
CA ILE A 112 -12.80 1.89 -7.15
C ILE A 112 -12.81 1.84 -8.68
N ASP A 113 -13.86 2.38 -9.30
CA ASP A 113 -14.00 2.42 -10.77
C ASP A 113 -13.02 3.39 -11.46
N ALA A 114 -12.32 4.24 -10.71
CA ALA A 114 -11.18 4.98 -11.25
C ALA A 114 -10.04 4.05 -11.72
N LEU A 115 -10.05 2.79 -11.30
CA LEU A 115 -9.14 1.74 -11.75
C LEU A 115 -9.75 0.82 -12.81
N ALA A 116 -10.82 1.23 -13.49
CA ALA A 116 -11.58 0.40 -14.44
C ALA A 116 -10.75 -0.33 -15.52
N PRO A 117 -9.62 0.18 -16.04
CA PRO A 117 -8.76 -0.55 -16.96
C PRO A 117 -8.25 -1.89 -16.41
N HIS A 118 -8.22 -2.06 -15.08
CA HIS A 118 -7.70 -3.26 -14.44
C HIS A 118 -8.83 -4.15 -13.92
N HIS A 119 -8.82 -5.43 -14.32
CA HIS A 119 -9.81 -6.41 -13.84
C HIS A 119 -9.65 -6.65 -12.33
N ASN A 120 -8.44 -6.93 -11.88
CA ASN A 120 -8.11 -7.12 -10.46
C ASN A 120 -7.79 -5.76 -9.80
N ARG A 121 -8.83 -4.98 -9.55
CA ARG A 121 -8.70 -3.67 -8.92
C ARG A 121 -9.20 -3.68 -7.48
N ALA A 122 -8.58 -2.86 -6.65
CA ALA A 122 -8.91 -2.74 -5.23
C ALA A 122 -8.72 -1.33 -4.70
N VAL A 123 -9.17 -1.10 -3.47
CA VAL A 123 -8.82 0.07 -2.69
C VAL A 123 -8.11 -0.38 -1.42
N PHE A 124 -7.04 0.31 -1.10
CA PHE A 124 -6.26 0.15 0.10
C PHE A 124 -6.13 1.51 0.80
N TYR A 125 -7.14 1.87 1.60
CA TYR A 125 -7.23 3.20 2.18
C TYR A 125 -6.76 3.24 3.63
N PRO A 126 -5.54 3.71 3.92
CA PRO A 126 -5.09 3.90 5.29
C PRO A 126 -5.71 5.18 5.87
N PHE A 127 -6.57 5.02 6.89
CA PHE A 127 -7.20 6.14 7.59
C PHE A 127 -6.27 6.69 8.66
N GLN A 128 -5.41 7.59 8.23
CA GLN A 128 -4.35 8.17 9.04
C GLN A 128 -3.96 9.55 8.51
N THR A 129 -3.34 10.36 9.36
CA THR A 129 -2.72 11.63 8.96
C THR A 129 -1.27 11.40 8.53
N PHE A 130 -0.92 11.85 7.33
CA PHE A 130 0.40 11.72 6.75
C PHE A 130 1.10 13.08 6.63
N SER A 131 2.11 13.31 7.47
CA SER A 131 2.89 14.55 7.50
C SER A 131 4.32 14.33 7.00
N VAL A 132 4.89 15.34 6.36
CA VAL A 132 6.27 15.30 5.86
C VAL A 132 7.24 14.96 7.00
N GLY A 133 8.13 14.01 6.76
CA GLY A 133 9.20 13.65 7.70
C GLY A 133 8.75 12.94 8.97
N ARG A 134 7.48 12.55 9.08
CA ARG A 134 6.97 11.80 10.23
C ARG A 134 6.70 10.35 9.83
N LYS A 135 7.42 9.41 10.45
CA LYS A 135 7.14 7.98 10.30
C LYS A 135 5.76 7.64 10.90
N VAL A 136 4.95 6.93 10.14
CA VAL A 136 3.59 6.52 10.55
C VAL A 136 3.63 5.10 11.10
N ASP A 137 3.01 4.91 12.27
CA ASP A 137 2.75 3.59 12.84
C ASP A 137 1.36 3.10 12.40
N PHE A 138 1.32 2.25 11.37
CA PHE A 138 0.06 1.72 10.81
C PHE A 138 -0.74 0.90 11.81
N ARG A 139 -0.11 0.30 12.84
CA ARG A 139 -0.81 -0.48 13.87
C ARG A 139 -1.82 0.35 14.67
N LYS A 140 -1.68 1.67 14.67
CA LYS A 140 -2.57 2.60 15.37
C LYS A 140 -3.80 3.00 14.56
N GLY A 141 -3.71 2.95 13.23
CA GLY A 141 -4.75 3.36 12.30
C GLY A 141 -5.56 2.20 11.73
N TYR A 142 -6.71 2.53 11.15
CA TYR A 142 -7.49 1.61 10.35
C TYR A 142 -7.01 1.58 8.90
N ILE A 143 -7.15 0.43 8.25
CA ILE A 143 -7.06 0.32 6.80
C ILE A 143 -8.41 -0.16 6.29
N PHE A 144 -9.04 0.63 5.42
CA PHE A 144 -10.30 0.28 4.78
C PHE A 144 -10.05 -0.29 3.40
N LEU A 145 -10.70 -1.42 3.10
CA LEU A 145 -10.50 -2.18 1.88
C LEU A 145 -11.78 -2.28 1.06
N GLU A 146 -11.60 -2.31 -0.27
CA GLU A 146 -12.62 -2.65 -1.25
C GLU A 146 -11.95 -3.45 -2.37
N GLY A 147 -12.57 -4.50 -2.87
CA GLY A 147 -12.06 -5.33 -3.96
C GLY A 147 -13.12 -5.58 -5.00
N ALA A 148 -12.78 -5.41 -6.30
CA ALA A 148 -13.68 -5.72 -7.40
C ALA A 148 -13.77 -7.22 -7.68
N THR A 149 -12.75 -8.00 -7.28
CA THR A 149 -12.73 -9.46 -7.41
C THR A 149 -12.31 -10.09 -6.07
N PRO A 150 -12.68 -11.36 -5.81
CA PRO A 150 -12.21 -12.08 -4.61
C PRO A 150 -10.68 -12.17 -4.54
N HIS A 151 -10.01 -12.28 -5.70
CA HIS A 151 -8.56 -12.30 -5.77
C HIS A 151 -7.96 -10.96 -5.33
N ALA A 152 -8.45 -9.85 -5.90
CA ALA A 152 -7.97 -8.52 -5.56
C ALA A 152 -8.17 -8.20 -4.06
N LEU A 153 -9.34 -8.56 -3.53
CA LEU A 153 -9.62 -8.38 -2.10
C LEU A 153 -8.64 -9.17 -1.23
N LYS A 154 -8.43 -10.46 -1.53
CA LYS A 154 -7.51 -11.32 -0.78
C LYS A 154 -6.09 -10.75 -0.74
N VAL A 155 -5.58 -10.24 -1.87
CA VAL A 155 -4.22 -9.67 -1.96
C VAL A 155 -4.10 -8.42 -1.07
N VAL A 156 -5.06 -7.50 -1.14
CA VAL A 156 -4.99 -6.29 -0.30
C VAL A 156 -5.25 -6.58 1.17
N GLU A 157 -6.09 -7.57 1.52
CA GLU A 157 -6.29 -8.04 2.89
C GLU A 157 -5.00 -8.59 3.49
N GLU A 158 -4.27 -9.41 2.74
CA GLU A 158 -3.01 -9.99 3.19
C GLU A 158 -1.99 -8.91 3.53
N VAL A 159 -1.80 -7.91 2.66
CA VAL A 159 -0.90 -6.78 2.94
C VAL A 159 -1.40 -5.94 4.11
N ALA A 160 -2.69 -5.64 4.19
CA ALA A 160 -3.26 -4.84 5.27
C ALA A 160 -3.05 -5.49 6.64
N HIS A 161 -3.31 -6.79 6.77
CA HIS A 161 -3.16 -7.53 8.03
C HIS A 161 -1.71 -7.66 8.49
N ARG A 162 -0.73 -7.55 7.58
CA ARG A 162 0.69 -7.48 7.96
C ARG A 162 1.07 -6.11 8.54
N LEU A 163 0.35 -5.05 8.16
CA LEU A 163 0.59 -3.68 8.64
C LEU A 163 -0.20 -3.34 9.91
N THR A 164 -1.44 -3.85 10.05
CA THR A 164 -2.32 -3.57 11.19
C THR A 164 -3.32 -4.68 11.44
N SER A 165 -3.77 -4.81 12.69
CA SER A 165 -4.93 -5.66 13.03
C SER A 165 -6.29 -4.96 12.79
N LYS A 166 -6.29 -3.65 12.48
CA LYS A 166 -7.49 -2.84 12.32
C LYS A 166 -7.83 -2.71 10.83
N VAL A 167 -8.35 -3.78 10.25
CA VAL A 167 -8.75 -3.86 8.85
C VAL A 167 -10.27 -3.99 8.77
N GLU A 168 -10.92 -3.14 7.97
CA GLU A 168 -12.35 -3.16 7.74
C GLU A 168 -12.69 -3.00 6.27
N MET A 169 -13.83 -3.57 5.88
CA MET A 169 -14.39 -3.39 4.55
C MET A 169 -15.18 -2.09 4.46
N ALA A 170 -14.94 -1.31 3.41
CA ALA A 170 -15.73 -0.13 3.12
C ALA A 170 -15.79 0.07 1.60
N ASP A 171 -17.00 0.03 1.06
CA ASP A 171 -17.25 0.43 -0.33
C ASP A 171 -16.94 1.91 -0.55
N SER A 172 -16.95 2.34 -1.80
CA SER A 172 -16.61 3.70 -2.20
C SER A 172 -17.49 4.76 -1.50
N ALA A 173 -18.78 4.48 -1.28
CA ALA A 173 -19.70 5.42 -0.63
C ALA A 173 -19.41 5.55 0.88
N ARG A 174 -19.26 4.42 1.58
CA ARG A 174 -18.90 4.39 3.01
C ARG A 174 -17.55 5.03 3.24
N ARG A 175 -16.56 4.73 2.40
CA ARG A 175 -15.22 5.28 2.49
C ARG A 175 -15.19 6.80 2.31
N ALA A 176 -15.98 7.36 1.40
CA ALA A 176 -16.10 8.80 1.22
C ALA A 176 -16.62 9.50 2.50
N VAL A 177 -17.60 8.91 3.19
CA VAL A 177 -18.11 9.43 4.47
C VAL A 177 -17.05 9.33 5.58
N ILE A 178 -16.34 8.21 5.66
CA ILE A 178 -15.23 8.03 6.60
C ILE A 178 -14.13 9.07 6.35
N HIS A 179 -13.72 9.25 5.09
CA HIS A 179 -12.72 10.25 4.72
C HIS A 179 -13.17 11.67 5.14
N LEU A 180 -14.41 12.04 4.82
CA LEU A 180 -14.96 13.34 5.19
C LEU A 180 -14.94 13.56 6.69
N SER A 181 -15.27 12.55 7.50
CA SER A 181 -15.19 12.64 8.97
C SER A 181 -13.77 12.93 9.45
N GLY A 182 -12.78 12.30 8.84
CA GLY A 182 -11.35 12.55 9.11
C GLY A 182 -10.90 13.96 8.72
N VAL A 183 -11.38 14.48 7.59
CA VAL A 183 -11.12 15.86 7.15
C VAL A 183 -11.65 16.85 8.18
N PHE A 184 -12.88 16.68 8.69
CA PHE A 184 -13.43 17.54 9.74
C PHE A 184 -12.66 17.42 11.04
N ALA A 185 -12.37 16.20 11.50
CA ALA A 185 -11.70 15.98 12.78
C ALA A 185 -10.25 16.47 12.81
N CYS A 186 -9.53 16.38 11.70
CA CYS A 186 -8.10 16.68 11.64
C CYS A 186 -7.80 17.96 10.87
N ASN A 187 -8.16 18.03 9.59
CA ASN A 187 -7.72 19.12 8.72
C ASN A 187 -8.44 20.43 9.07
N PHE A 188 -9.74 20.38 9.32
CA PHE A 188 -10.51 21.56 9.70
C PHE A 188 -10.09 22.06 11.08
N ALA A 189 -9.92 21.17 12.06
CA ALA A 189 -9.42 21.55 13.38
C ALA A 189 -8.04 22.22 13.30
N ASN A 190 -7.10 21.65 12.52
CA ASN A 190 -5.77 22.23 12.33
C ASN A 190 -5.83 23.61 11.64
N ALA A 191 -6.72 23.78 10.65
CA ALA A 191 -6.92 25.08 9.99
C ALA A 191 -7.45 26.14 10.96
N MET A 192 -8.38 25.76 11.85
CA MET A 192 -8.90 26.66 12.88
C MET A 192 -7.80 27.07 13.87
N TYR A 193 -6.95 26.16 14.33
CA TYR A 193 -5.82 26.50 15.19
C TYR A 193 -4.81 27.40 14.50
N ALA A 194 -4.48 27.12 13.23
CA ALA A 194 -3.53 27.95 12.47
C ALA A 194 -4.05 29.38 12.24
N ASN A 195 -5.37 29.59 12.14
CA ASN A 195 -5.97 30.91 12.02
C ASN A 195 -6.15 31.65 13.35
N ALA A 196 -6.02 30.95 14.50
CA ALA A 196 -6.18 31.52 15.83
C ALA A 196 -4.83 31.90 16.48
N ALA A 197 -3.70 31.54 15.87
CA ALA A 197 -2.33 31.83 16.30
C ALA A 197 -1.77 33.07 15.62
#